data_c8a3f7602a101306715d584bbd6e96ec
#
_entry.id   c8a3f7602a101306715d584bbd6e96ec
#
_cell.length_a   1.000
_cell.length_b   1.000
_cell.length_c   1.000
_cell.angle_alpha   90.00
_cell.angle_beta   90.00
_cell.angle_gamma   90.00
#
_symmetry.space_group_name_H-M   'P 1'
#
loop_
_entity.id
_entity.type
_entity.pdbx_description
1 polymer ?
#
loop_
_entity_poly.entity_id
_entity_poly.type
_entity_poly.pdbx_seq_one_letter_code
_entity_poly.pdbx_strand_id
1 'polypeptide(L)'
;IYLWKNMRLKWQNWKIGETDMADRTSRETQTRERQERKVWRPGTALEAPEAPLGYKHRWIRESVMEFDDKTNVHKRRQEGYELVRAEEYPDYAGPVVDEGRNAGIIGVGGLVLARIPNELADQRNEHYQGVTQNQMEAVDRDWMRENNPAMPKMAPQRKSSVSFGSPKNSEG
;
A
#
# COMPACT_ATOMS: atom_id res chain seq x y z
N ILE A 1 -59.14 47.25 40.24
CA ILE A 1 -57.95 47.65 39.45
C ILE A 1 -56.81 46.64 39.59
N TYR A 2 -56.74 45.80 40.62
CA TYR A 2 -55.67 44.81 40.84
C TYR A 2 -55.78 43.50 40.05
N LEU A 3 -56.98 43.13 39.58
CA LEU A 3 -57.19 41.86 38.86
C LEU A 3 -56.72 41.90 37.41
N TRP A 4 -56.68 43.05 36.77
CA TRP A 4 -56.26 43.20 35.37
C TRP A 4 -54.74 43.20 35.17
N LYS A 5 -53.96 43.60 36.16
CA LYS A 5 -52.52 43.60 36.11
C LYS A 5 -51.93 42.18 36.15
N ASN A 6 -52.53 41.29 36.90
CA ASN A 6 -52.03 39.90 36.97
C ASN A 6 -52.37 39.07 35.72
N MET A 7 -53.41 39.42 35.00
CA MET A 7 -53.74 38.72 33.74
C MET A 7 -52.77 39.09 32.60
N ARG A 8 -52.28 40.33 32.57
CA ARG A 8 -51.33 40.78 31.54
C ARG A 8 -49.92 40.18 31.73
N LEU A 9 -49.52 39.90 32.96
CA LEU A 9 -48.23 39.22 33.29
C LEU A 9 -48.30 37.73 32.93
N LYS A 10 -49.48 37.08 33.05
CA LYS A 10 -49.65 35.68 32.65
C LYS A 10 -49.58 35.50 31.14
N TRP A 11 -50.05 36.48 30.36
CA TRP A 11 -49.98 36.43 28.92
C TRP A 11 -48.57 36.69 28.35
N GLN A 12 -47.77 37.49 29.04
CA GLN A 12 -46.37 37.73 28.63
C GLN A 12 -45.48 36.52 28.90
N ASN A 13 -45.70 35.77 30.00
CA ASN A 13 -44.93 34.54 30.25
C ASN A 13 -45.29 33.38 29.35
N TRP A 14 -46.48 33.36 28.74
CA TRP A 14 -46.82 32.33 27.72
C TRP A 14 -46.05 32.56 26.42
N LYS A 15 -45.81 33.78 25.99
CA LYS A 15 -45.10 34.07 24.74
C LYS A 15 -43.61 33.80 24.82
N ILE A 16 -43.02 33.69 26.02
CA ILE A 16 -41.59 33.37 26.20
C ILE A 16 -41.35 31.88 26.05
N GLY A 17 -42.36 31.02 26.27
CA GLY A 17 -42.22 29.56 26.12
C GLY A 17 -42.34 29.04 24.69
N GLU A 18 -42.83 29.89 23.75
CA GLU A 18 -43.13 29.45 22.37
C GLU A 18 -41.99 29.73 21.40
N THR A 19 -41.01 30.54 21.79
CA THR A 19 -39.84 30.83 20.94
C THR A 19 -38.68 29.86 21.17
N ASP A 20 -38.73 29.00 22.21
CA ASP A 20 -37.63 28.09 22.53
C ASP A 20 -37.81 26.70 21.85
N MET A 21 -38.91 26.49 21.11
CA MET A 21 -39.14 25.21 20.40
C MET A 21 -38.70 25.26 18.93
N ALA A 22 -38.36 26.45 18.39
CA ALA A 22 -38.01 26.61 16.98
C ALA A 22 -36.52 26.43 16.70
N ASP A 23 -35.66 26.35 17.72
CA ASP A 23 -34.21 26.27 17.55
C ASP A 23 -33.63 24.92 17.99
N ARG A 24 -34.45 23.88 18.07
CA ARG A 24 -33.97 22.51 18.11
C ARG A 24 -33.63 22.11 16.67
N THR A 25 -32.38 22.31 16.29
CA THR A 25 -31.80 21.69 15.10
C THR A 25 -32.27 20.25 14.99
N SER A 26 -32.97 19.92 13.92
CA SER A 26 -33.52 18.59 13.71
C SER A 26 -32.39 17.56 13.87
N ARG A 27 -32.71 16.41 14.43
CA ARG A 27 -31.74 15.32 14.64
C ARG A 27 -31.04 14.86 13.34
N GLU A 28 -31.56 15.27 12.20
CA GLU A 28 -31.02 14.99 10.86
C GLU A 28 -29.86 15.91 10.47
N THR A 29 -29.73 17.10 11.08
CA THR A 29 -28.62 18.04 10.81
C THR A 29 -27.41 17.87 11.72
N GLN A 30 -27.48 17.03 12.74
CA GLN A 30 -26.28 16.53 13.38
C GLN A 30 -25.65 15.49 12.45
N THR A 31 -24.87 15.97 11.48
CA THR A 31 -23.91 15.16 10.76
C THR A 31 -23.01 14.54 11.84
N ARG A 32 -23.39 13.35 12.32
CA ARG A 32 -22.46 12.49 13.03
C ARG A 32 -21.27 12.41 12.10
N GLU A 33 -20.16 13.04 12.45
CA GLU A 33 -18.88 12.75 11.84
C GLU A 33 -18.78 11.23 11.88
N ARG A 34 -19.01 10.63 10.72
CA ARG A 34 -18.95 9.19 10.55
C ARG A 34 -17.48 8.87 10.70
N GLN A 35 -17.04 8.67 11.95
CA GLN A 35 -15.72 8.12 12.19
C GLN A 35 -15.64 6.89 11.31
N GLU A 36 -14.85 7.01 10.25
CA GLU A 36 -14.61 5.91 9.33
C GLU A 36 -14.15 4.73 10.17
N ARG A 37 -15.02 3.73 10.30
CA ARG A 37 -14.69 2.55 11.09
C ARG A 37 -13.50 1.91 10.41
N LYS A 38 -12.37 1.89 11.10
CA LYS A 38 -11.17 1.23 10.62
C LYS A 38 -11.53 -0.22 10.27
N VAL A 39 -11.49 -0.54 8.98
CA VAL A 39 -11.75 -1.89 8.50
C VAL A 39 -10.64 -2.79 9.02
N TRP A 40 -11.01 -3.88 9.71
CA TRP A 40 -10.04 -4.86 10.17
C TRP A 40 -9.29 -5.47 8.97
N ARG A 41 -7.97 -5.48 9.05
CA ARG A 41 -7.09 -6.15 8.09
C ARG A 41 -6.18 -7.08 8.87
N PRO A 42 -5.89 -8.29 8.36
CA PRO A 42 -4.89 -9.14 8.99
C PRO A 42 -3.54 -8.42 9.02
N GLY A 43 -2.86 -8.50 10.15
CA GLY A 43 -1.51 -7.95 10.28
C GLY A 43 -0.54 -8.68 9.36
N THR A 44 0.33 -7.94 8.70
CA THR A 44 1.43 -8.52 7.90
C THR A 44 2.75 -8.22 8.59
N ALA A 45 3.67 -9.21 8.59
CA ALA A 45 5.00 -9.00 9.16
C ALA A 45 5.86 -8.04 8.30
N LEU A 46 5.49 -7.84 7.04
CA LEU A 46 6.21 -7.00 6.07
C LEU A 46 5.49 -5.69 5.80
N GLU A 47 4.82 -5.13 6.82
CA GLU A 47 4.22 -3.81 6.71
C GLU A 47 5.34 -2.77 6.60
N ALA A 48 5.30 -1.96 5.54
CA ALA A 48 6.28 -0.90 5.29
C ALA A 48 5.58 0.46 5.31
N PRO A 49 6.27 1.53 5.72
CA PRO A 49 5.76 2.88 5.57
C PRO A 49 5.56 3.22 4.09
N GLU A 50 4.76 4.24 3.81
CA GLU A 50 4.55 4.71 2.44
C GLU A 50 5.83 5.28 1.85
N ALA A 51 6.11 4.91 0.59
CA ALA A 51 7.32 5.41 -0.08
C ALA A 51 7.17 6.90 -0.45
N PRO A 52 8.24 7.69 -0.39
CA PRO A 52 8.22 9.06 -0.88
C PRO A 52 7.87 9.13 -2.37
N LEU A 53 7.33 10.26 -2.81
CA LEU A 53 7.03 10.49 -4.22
C LEU A 53 8.26 10.25 -5.10
N GLY A 54 8.08 9.45 -6.15
CA GLY A 54 9.17 9.12 -7.07
C GLY A 54 10.03 7.92 -6.66
N TYR A 55 9.73 7.28 -5.53
CA TYR A 55 10.45 6.12 -5.03
C TYR A 55 9.53 4.91 -4.83
N LYS A 56 10.12 3.71 -4.86
CA LYS A 56 9.48 2.44 -4.50
C LYS A 56 10.25 1.78 -3.37
N HIS A 57 9.52 1.24 -2.39
CA HIS A 57 10.09 0.44 -1.33
C HIS A 57 10.22 -1.02 -1.76
N ARG A 58 11.28 -1.68 -1.24
CA ARG A 58 11.52 -3.11 -1.43
C ARG A 58 12.22 -3.70 -0.22
N TRP A 59 11.77 -4.87 0.19
CA TRP A 59 12.46 -5.67 1.18
C TRP A 59 13.66 -6.38 0.54
N ILE A 60 14.84 -6.26 1.16
CA ILE A 60 16.09 -6.86 0.73
C ILE A 60 16.55 -7.81 1.84
N ARG A 61 16.97 -9.00 1.46
CA ARG A 61 17.52 -9.96 2.40
C ARG A 61 18.92 -9.52 2.86
N GLU A 62 19.08 -9.38 4.16
CA GLU A 62 20.35 -9.06 4.84
C GLU A 62 20.99 -10.30 5.45
N SER A 63 20.17 -11.18 6.04
CA SER A 63 20.66 -12.39 6.68
C SER A 63 19.79 -13.61 6.38
N VAL A 64 20.38 -14.79 6.49
CA VAL A 64 19.72 -16.10 6.37
C VAL A 64 20.21 -16.98 7.50
N MET A 65 19.30 -17.48 8.33
CA MET A 65 19.65 -18.36 9.46
C MET A 65 20.82 -17.81 10.28
N GLU A 66 20.75 -16.51 10.63
CA GLU A 66 21.78 -15.78 11.41
C GLU A 66 23.11 -15.50 10.66
N PHE A 67 23.24 -15.92 9.43
CA PHE A 67 24.40 -15.58 8.59
C PHE A 67 24.17 -14.34 7.75
N ASP A 68 25.08 -13.37 7.82
CA ASP A 68 25.03 -12.14 7.03
C ASP A 68 25.18 -12.43 5.53
N ASP A 69 24.20 -11.98 4.73
CA ASP A 69 24.31 -12.00 3.25
C ASP A 69 24.83 -10.66 2.72
N LYS A 70 26.09 -10.38 3.02
CA LYS A 70 26.76 -9.14 2.61
C LYS A 70 26.80 -8.96 1.09
N THR A 71 26.87 -10.06 0.36
CA THR A 71 26.92 -10.06 -1.10
C THR A 71 25.63 -9.55 -1.70
N ASN A 72 24.48 -10.00 -1.18
CA ASN A 72 23.18 -9.54 -1.67
C ASN A 72 22.97 -8.05 -1.38
N VAL A 73 23.25 -7.60 -0.15
CA VAL A 73 23.09 -6.18 0.23
C VAL A 73 24.02 -5.30 -0.63
N HIS A 74 25.27 -5.71 -0.84
CA HIS A 74 26.21 -4.97 -1.66
C HIS A 74 25.75 -4.85 -3.13
N LYS A 75 25.30 -5.98 -3.71
CA LYS A 75 24.75 -6.00 -5.07
C LYS A 75 23.55 -5.05 -5.22
N ARG A 76 22.64 -5.04 -4.23
CA ARG A 76 21.48 -4.14 -4.27
C ARG A 76 21.89 -2.67 -4.17
N ARG A 77 22.86 -2.35 -3.33
CA ARG A 77 23.41 -0.98 -3.28
C ARG A 77 24.02 -0.54 -4.60
N GLN A 78 24.71 -1.44 -5.30
CA GLN A 78 25.23 -1.15 -6.66
C GLN A 78 24.10 -0.94 -7.69
N GLU A 79 22.95 -1.60 -7.53
CA GLU A 79 21.77 -1.39 -8.34
C GLU A 79 21.03 -0.08 -8.02
N GLY A 80 21.51 0.74 -7.08
CA GLY A 80 20.93 2.03 -6.70
C GLY A 80 19.92 1.96 -5.56
N TYR A 81 19.87 0.85 -4.80
CA TYR A 81 19.04 0.78 -3.60
C TYR A 81 19.68 1.47 -2.41
N GLU A 82 18.92 2.29 -1.71
CA GLU A 82 19.28 2.94 -0.45
C GLU A 82 18.49 2.30 0.70
N LEU A 83 19.17 2.03 1.81
CA LEU A 83 18.52 1.48 3.00
C LEU A 83 17.74 2.58 3.74
N VAL A 84 16.54 2.26 4.18
CA VAL A 84 15.61 3.20 4.81
C VAL A 84 15.78 3.17 6.32
N ARG A 85 16.04 4.33 6.93
CA ARG A 85 16.18 4.48 8.37
C ARG A 85 14.82 4.74 9.04
N ALA A 86 14.65 4.20 10.24
CA ALA A 86 13.43 4.44 11.03
C ALA A 86 13.27 5.92 11.39
N GLU A 87 14.36 6.67 11.54
CA GLU A 87 14.37 8.11 11.82
C GLU A 87 13.67 8.94 10.73
N GLU A 88 13.63 8.45 9.49
CA GLU A 88 12.95 9.11 8.37
C GLU A 88 11.41 8.99 8.45
N TYR A 89 10.92 8.06 9.28
CA TYR A 89 9.50 7.74 9.41
C TYR A 89 9.07 7.70 10.89
N PRO A 90 8.89 8.86 11.55
CA PRO A 90 8.58 8.93 12.97
C PRO A 90 7.25 8.26 13.34
N ASP A 91 6.31 8.18 12.38
CA ASP A 91 5.01 7.53 12.58
C ASP A 91 5.05 5.99 12.40
N TYR A 92 6.21 5.46 12.00
CA TYR A 92 6.37 4.02 11.81
C TYR A 92 6.66 3.32 13.14
N ALA A 93 5.71 2.51 13.59
CA ALA A 93 5.80 1.74 14.84
C ALA A 93 6.26 0.27 14.62
N GLY A 94 6.78 -0.05 13.43
CA GLY A 94 7.22 -1.40 13.10
C GLY A 94 8.63 -1.74 13.58
N PRO A 95 9.09 -2.96 13.33
CA PRO A 95 10.38 -3.44 13.80
C PRO A 95 11.55 -2.74 13.10
N VAL A 96 12.61 -2.52 13.89
CA VAL A 96 13.86 -1.88 13.47
C VAL A 96 15.00 -2.81 13.82
N VAL A 97 16.08 -2.79 13.06
CA VAL A 97 17.31 -3.54 13.37
C VAL A 97 18.02 -2.86 14.53
N ASP A 98 18.15 -3.55 15.66
CA ASP A 98 18.73 -3.01 16.90
C ASP A 98 20.25 -3.06 16.90
N GLU A 99 20.84 -4.10 16.30
CA GLU A 99 22.28 -4.38 16.41
C GLU A 99 22.95 -4.53 15.03
N GLY A 100 24.26 -4.36 15.03
CA GLY A 100 25.10 -4.59 13.86
C GLY A 100 25.31 -3.37 12.97
N ARG A 101 25.80 -3.62 11.75
CA ARG A 101 26.16 -2.58 10.79
C ARG A 101 24.98 -1.76 10.29
N ASN A 102 23.80 -2.37 10.30
CA ASN A 102 22.56 -1.79 9.80
C ASN A 102 21.59 -1.41 10.92
N ALA A 103 22.10 -1.16 12.14
CA ALA A 103 21.30 -0.64 13.25
C ALA A 103 20.58 0.66 12.89
N GLY A 104 19.33 0.78 13.32
CA GLY A 104 18.46 1.92 13.01
C GLY A 104 17.77 1.86 11.64
N ILE A 105 17.97 0.78 10.87
CA ILE A 105 17.27 0.54 9.61
C ILE A 105 15.99 -0.23 9.90
N ILE A 106 14.93 0.07 9.15
CA ILE A 106 13.67 -0.68 9.23
C ILE A 106 13.94 -2.11 8.73
N GLY A 107 13.73 -3.10 9.58
CA GLY A 107 14.02 -4.49 9.24
C GLY A 107 13.28 -5.50 10.10
N VAL A 108 13.01 -6.68 9.55
CA VAL A 108 12.30 -7.77 10.21
C VAL A 108 12.78 -9.13 9.68
N GLY A 109 13.10 -10.03 10.59
CA GLY A 109 13.40 -11.44 10.25
C GLY A 109 14.50 -11.62 9.21
N GLY A 110 15.57 -10.83 9.27
CA GLY A 110 16.68 -10.88 8.31
C GLY A 110 16.42 -10.15 6.98
N LEU A 111 15.34 -9.38 6.91
CA LEU A 111 15.03 -8.48 5.78
C LEU A 111 15.20 -7.03 6.22
N VAL A 112 15.74 -6.19 5.36
CA VAL A 112 15.84 -4.73 5.54
C VAL A 112 15.08 -3.99 4.47
N LEU A 113 14.46 -2.88 4.85
CA LEU A 113 13.73 -2.04 3.92
C LEU A 113 14.71 -1.16 3.13
N ALA A 114 14.52 -1.12 1.83
CA ALA A 114 15.28 -0.24 0.95
C ALA A 114 14.34 0.50 -0.02
N ARG A 115 14.78 1.64 -0.48
CA ARG A 115 14.09 2.44 -1.51
C ARG A 115 14.92 2.53 -2.78
N ILE A 116 14.26 2.70 -3.90
CA ILE A 116 14.87 2.93 -5.21
C ILE A 116 14.05 3.96 -5.97
N PRO A 117 14.65 4.88 -6.74
CA PRO A 117 13.94 5.74 -7.66
C PRO A 117 13.14 4.93 -8.68
N ASN A 118 11.92 5.39 -9.02
CA ASN A 118 11.05 4.70 -9.96
C ASN A 118 11.73 4.46 -11.31
N GLU A 119 12.48 5.45 -11.81
CA GLU A 119 13.20 5.37 -13.07
C GLU A 119 14.20 4.20 -13.12
N LEU A 120 15.00 4.03 -12.05
CA LEU A 120 15.95 2.91 -11.96
C LEU A 120 15.24 1.56 -11.81
N ALA A 121 14.13 1.55 -11.10
CA ALA A 121 13.31 0.34 -10.95
C ALA A 121 12.73 -0.11 -12.30
N ASP A 122 12.28 0.83 -13.12
CA ASP A 122 11.69 0.57 -14.43
C ASP A 122 12.77 0.14 -15.44
N GLN A 123 13.91 0.82 -15.49
CA GLN A 123 15.08 0.40 -16.30
C GLN A 123 15.54 -1.02 -15.96
N ARG A 124 15.58 -1.35 -14.67
CA ARG A 124 15.89 -2.69 -14.21
C ARG A 124 14.87 -3.72 -14.71
N ASN A 125 13.60 -3.40 -14.64
CA ASN A 125 12.55 -4.29 -15.11
C ASN A 125 12.62 -4.51 -16.63
N GLU A 126 12.83 -3.45 -17.41
CA GLU A 126 13.06 -3.52 -18.86
C GLU A 126 14.25 -4.41 -19.20
N HIS A 127 15.38 -4.22 -18.49
CA HIS A 127 16.57 -5.05 -18.71
C HIS A 127 16.26 -6.54 -18.51
N TYR A 128 15.64 -6.92 -17.39
CA TYR A 128 15.34 -8.33 -17.13
C TYR A 128 14.25 -8.89 -18.05
N GLN A 129 13.26 -8.08 -18.43
CA GLN A 129 12.28 -8.46 -19.44
C GLN A 129 12.95 -8.73 -20.79
N GLY A 130 13.87 -7.85 -21.22
CA GLY A 130 14.64 -8.05 -22.45
C GLY A 130 15.50 -9.32 -22.42
N VAL A 131 16.19 -9.59 -21.31
CA VAL A 131 16.95 -10.83 -21.13
C VAL A 131 16.04 -12.06 -21.23
N THR A 132 14.89 -12.04 -20.56
CA THR A 132 13.92 -13.14 -20.59
C THR A 132 13.36 -13.35 -22.00
N GLN A 133 13.01 -12.27 -22.67
CA GLN A 133 12.52 -12.32 -24.05
C GLN A 133 13.53 -12.92 -24.99
N ASN A 134 14.77 -12.45 -24.93
CA ASN A 134 15.86 -12.99 -25.76
C ASN A 134 16.12 -14.48 -25.52
N GLN A 135 16.04 -14.92 -24.25
CA GLN A 135 16.17 -16.34 -23.91
C GLN A 135 15.02 -17.15 -24.49
N MET A 136 13.78 -16.66 -24.38
CA MET A 136 12.61 -17.34 -24.95
C MET A 136 12.71 -17.45 -26.48
N GLU A 137 13.11 -16.37 -27.15
CA GLU A 137 13.29 -16.38 -28.61
C GLU A 137 14.42 -17.33 -29.05
N ALA A 138 15.50 -17.43 -28.29
CA ALA A 138 16.57 -18.37 -28.57
C ALA A 138 16.06 -19.82 -28.49
N VAL A 139 15.31 -20.17 -27.47
CA VAL A 139 14.72 -21.49 -27.30
C VAL A 139 13.74 -21.80 -28.46
N ASP A 140 12.89 -20.83 -28.82
CA ASP A 140 11.93 -21.00 -29.92
C ASP A 140 12.62 -21.17 -31.28
N ARG A 141 13.72 -20.43 -31.48
CA ARG A 141 14.55 -20.58 -32.69
C ARG A 141 15.20 -21.94 -32.78
N ASP A 142 15.75 -22.45 -31.69
CA ASP A 142 16.34 -23.78 -31.64
C ASP A 142 15.27 -24.86 -31.86
N TRP A 143 14.10 -24.71 -31.25
CA TRP A 143 12.98 -25.61 -31.47
C TRP A 143 12.55 -25.69 -32.91
N MET A 144 12.46 -24.52 -33.61
CA MET A 144 12.07 -24.46 -35.01
C MET A 144 13.17 -24.94 -35.96
N ARG A 145 14.45 -24.80 -35.59
CA ARG A 145 15.61 -25.27 -36.39
C ARG A 145 15.62 -26.77 -36.57
N GLU A 146 15.16 -27.55 -35.61
CA GLU A 146 15.03 -29.01 -35.69
C GLU A 146 13.74 -29.47 -36.39
N ASN A 147 13.06 -28.59 -37.15
CA ASN A 147 11.81 -28.92 -37.78
C ASN A 147 12.03 -29.90 -38.96
N ASN A 148 11.39 -31.06 -38.88
CA ASN A 148 11.44 -32.07 -39.95
C ASN A 148 10.28 -31.84 -40.95
N PRO A 149 10.55 -31.73 -42.25
CA PRO A 149 9.50 -31.56 -43.28
C PRO A 149 8.41 -32.63 -43.25
N ALA A 150 8.75 -33.86 -42.84
CA ALA A 150 7.80 -34.97 -42.74
C ALA A 150 6.87 -34.88 -41.52
N MET A 151 7.25 -34.08 -40.51
CA MET A 151 6.49 -33.89 -39.27
C MET A 151 6.66 -32.45 -38.77
N PRO A 152 5.96 -31.50 -39.40
CA PRO A 152 6.14 -30.08 -39.08
C PRO A 152 5.73 -29.78 -37.65
N LYS A 153 6.61 -29.11 -36.91
CA LYS A 153 6.33 -28.61 -35.54
C LYS A 153 5.48 -27.37 -35.62
N MET A 154 4.47 -27.28 -34.78
CA MET A 154 3.69 -26.06 -34.64
C MET A 154 4.50 -24.99 -33.88
N ALA A 155 4.35 -23.76 -34.32
CA ALA A 155 4.94 -22.61 -33.58
C ALA A 155 4.40 -22.58 -32.13
N PRO A 156 5.28 -22.41 -31.14
CA PRO A 156 4.84 -22.37 -29.74
C PRO A 156 3.93 -21.17 -29.48
N GLN A 157 2.70 -21.44 -29.09
CA GLN A 157 1.76 -20.40 -28.66
C GLN A 157 1.80 -20.29 -27.14
N ARG A 158 2.47 -19.27 -26.62
CA ARG A 158 2.54 -18.99 -25.19
C ARG A 158 1.55 -17.89 -24.83
N LYS A 159 0.55 -18.25 -24.03
CA LYS A 159 -0.36 -17.29 -23.39
C LYS A 159 -0.23 -17.46 -21.90
N SER A 160 0.36 -16.49 -21.24
CA SER A 160 0.35 -16.39 -19.78
C SER A 160 -0.56 -15.24 -19.38
N SER A 161 -1.62 -15.51 -18.64
CA SER A 161 -2.47 -14.49 -18.06
C SER A 161 -2.56 -14.75 -16.56
N VAL A 162 -2.13 -13.77 -15.77
CA VAL A 162 -2.33 -13.76 -14.32
C VAL A 162 -3.48 -12.82 -14.04
N SER A 163 -4.64 -13.35 -13.67
CA SER A 163 -5.75 -12.56 -13.17
C SER A 163 -5.69 -12.56 -11.65
N PHE A 164 -5.29 -11.44 -11.07
CA PHE A 164 -5.57 -11.18 -9.65
C PHE A 164 -7.07 -10.88 -9.57
N GLY A 165 -7.79 -11.66 -8.75
CA GLY A 165 -9.23 -11.63 -8.66
C GLY A 165 -9.80 -10.22 -8.68
N SER A 166 -10.45 -9.89 -9.78
CA SER A 166 -11.27 -8.68 -9.88
C SER A 166 -12.46 -8.86 -8.95
N PRO A 167 -12.82 -7.87 -8.12
CA PRO A 167 -14.04 -7.96 -7.35
C PRO A 167 -15.20 -8.16 -8.33
N LYS A 168 -15.92 -9.27 -8.19
CA LYS A 168 -17.18 -9.45 -8.90
C LYS A 168 -18.11 -8.31 -8.50
N ASN A 169 -18.34 -7.37 -9.41
CA ASN A 169 -19.49 -6.50 -9.31
C ASN A 169 -20.71 -7.41 -9.40
N SER A 170 -21.34 -7.65 -8.25
CA SER A 170 -22.67 -8.22 -8.19
C SER A 170 -23.65 -7.11 -8.58
N GLU A 171 -23.85 -6.90 -9.87
CA GLU A 171 -25.06 -6.28 -10.39
C GLU A 171 -26.12 -7.36 -10.44
N GLY A 172 -27.10 -7.24 -9.55
CA GLY A 172 -28.33 -7.99 -9.50
C GLY A 172 -29.37 -7.14 -8.81
#